data_e79be4d23e9a3720f23dc7494e4b97c4
#
_entry.id   e79be4d23e9a3720f23dc7494e4b97c4
#
_cell.length_a   1.000
_cell.length_b   1.000
_cell.length_c   1.000
_cell.angle_alpha   90.00
_cell.angle_beta   90.00
_cell.angle_gamma   90.00
#
_symmetry.space_group_name_H-M   'P 1'
#
loop_
_entity.id
_entity.type
_entity.pdbx_description
1 polymer ?
#
loop_
_entity_poly.entity_id
_entity_poly.type
_entity_poly.pdbx_seq_one_letter_code
_entity_poly.pdbx_strand_id
1 'polypeptide(L)'
;GQGGGLPQAEWTLASVLKQGGYQTYFTGKWHLGESDYALPNAQGYDVMKYAGLYHLNAYTYGDPTWFPDMNPELRAYFNKVTKGAMSGNAGQTAREVFKINGQYVNTPVIDGKEGVVGIPFFDSYVEAAALEFLETAAKSDKPFFINVNFMKVHQPNLPAPEFEHKSISKSKYADSIVELDTRIGRIMDKLKA
;
A
#
# COMPACT_ATOMS: atom_id res chain seq x y z
N GLY A 1 -8.17 12.93 3.51
CA GLY A 1 -8.96 13.29 4.65
C GLY A 1 -8.08 13.91 5.73
N GLN A 2 -8.41 15.05 6.22
CA GLN A 2 -7.69 15.63 7.35
C GLN A 2 -8.55 15.47 8.60
N GLY A 3 -8.09 14.67 9.55
CA GLY A 3 -8.67 14.56 10.89
C GLY A 3 -10.02 13.84 11.00
N GLY A 4 -10.39 13.05 10.00
CA GLY A 4 -11.59 12.24 10.01
C GLY A 4 -11.33 10.80 9.61
N GLY A 5 -12.35 9.97 9.64
CA GLY A 5 -12.26 8.57 9.21
C GLY A 5 -13.52 7.80 9.51
N LEU A 6 -13.48 6.51 9.26
CA LEU A 6 -14.58 5.60 9.57
C LEU A 6 -14.90 5.65 11.06
N PRO A 7 -16.15 5.98 11.44
CA PRO A 7 -16.53 6.05 12.85
C PRO A 7 -16.36 4.72 13.58
N GLN A 8 -15.97 4.77 14.85
CA GLN A 8 -15.80 3.56 15.68
C GLN A 8 -17.09 2.76 15.88
N ALA A 9 -18.24 3.42 15.75
CA ALA A 9 -19.54 2.77 15.89
C ALA A 9 -19.93 1.91 14.67
N GLU A 10 -19.21 2.06 13.56
CA GLU A 10 -19.48 1.29 12.34
C GLU A 10 -18.92 -0.13 12.46
N TRP A 11 -19.69 -1.07 11.95
CA TRP A 11 -19.26 -2.46 11.86
C TRP A 11 -18.53 -2.69 10.53
N THR A 12 -17.32 -3.20 10.63
CA THR A 12 -16.57 -3.64 9.47
C THR A 12 -16.64 -5.15 9.31
N LEU A 13 -16.42 -5.66 8.11
CA LEU A 13 -16.31 -7.10 7.89
C LEU A 13 -15.22 -7.71 8.79
N ALA A 14 -14.10 -7.02 8.96
CA ALA A 14 -13.03 -7.47 9.85
C ALA A 14 -13.48 -7.56 11.30
N SER A 15 -14.21 -6.55 11.81
CA SER A 15 -14.70 -6.57 13.21
C SER A 15 -15.69 -7.71 13.45
N VAL A 16 -16.56 -8.00 12.49
CA VAL A 16 -17.53 -9.12 12.58
C VAL A 16 -16.80 -10.46 12.55
N LEU A 17 -15.89 -10.67 11.59
CA LEU A 17 -15.15 -11.92 11.46
C LEU A 17 -14.24 -12.16 12.67
N LYS A 18 -13.62 -11.13 13.21
CA LYS A 18 -12.82 -11.20 14.45
C LYS A 18 -13.66 -11.71 15.63
N GLN A 19 -14.90 -11.24 15.78
CA GLN A 19 -15.82 -11.76 16.81
C GLN A 19 -16.19 -13.23 16.55
N GLY A 20 -16.21 -13.65 15.28
CA GLY A 20 -16.38 -15.04 14.88
C GLY A 20 -15.12 -15.92 15.05
N GLY A 21 -14.06 -15.39 15.66
CA GLY A 21 -12.83 -16.15 15.94
C GLY A 21 -11.80 -16.18 14.80
N TYR A 22 -12.02 -15.39 13.74
CA TYR A 22 -11.06 -15.27 12.65
C TYR A 22 -9.83 -14.47 13.07
N GLN A 23 -8.66 -14.83 12.57
CA GLN A 23 -7.49 -13.97 12.51
C GLN A 23 -7.68 -12.96 11.39
N THR A 24 -7.46 -11.67 11.64
CA THR A 24 -7.77 -10.63 10.69
C THR A 24 -6.53 -9.81 10.35
N TYR A 25 -6.27 -9.64 9.06
CA TYR A 25 -5.05 -9.03 8.56
C TYR A 25 -5.33 -8.01 7.46
N PHE A 26 -4.60 -6.90 7.49
CA PHE A 26 -4.70 -5.83 6.50
C PHE A 26 -3.32 -5.44 5.94
N THR A 27 -3.24 -5.31 4.61
CA THR A 27 -2.09 -4.72 3.94
C THR A 27 -2.51 -3.92 2.72
N GLY A 28 -1.79 -2.84 2.43
CA GLY A 28 -2.02 -2.00 1.25
C GLY A 28 -2.86 -0.76 1.51
N LYS A 29 -3.56 -0.27 0.49
CA LYS A 29 -4.30 1.00 0.54
C LYS A 29 -5.52 0.92 1.45
N TRP A 30 -5.61 1.82 2.45
CA TRP A 30 -6.74 1.92 3.36
C TRP A 30 -7.79 2.94 2.93
N HIS A 31 -7.45 4.22 2.92
CA HIS A 31 -8.27 5.36 2.49
C HIS A 31 -9.60 5.57 3.28
N LEU A 32 -9.69 5.06 4.49
CA LEU A 32 -10.86 5.21 5.37
C LEU A 32 -10.57 6.05 6.61
N GLY A 33 -9.47 6.78 6.61
CA GLY A 33 -9.10 7.71 7.66
C GLY A 33 -7.68 7.52 8.19
N GLU A 34 -7.16 8.57 8.78
CA GLU A 34 -5.78 8.67 9.28
C GLU A 34 -5.73 8.83 10.80
N SER A 35 -6.87 9.14 11.43
CA SER A 35 -6.96 9.20 12.89
C SER A 35 -6.81 7.82 13.51
N ASP A 36 -6.23 7.73 14.69
CA ASP A 36 -5.93 6.45 15.35
C ASP A 36 -7.15 5.53 15.47
N TYR A 37 -8.33 6.10 15.73
CA TYR A 37 -9.58 5.33 15.81
C TYR A 37 -10.06 4.77 14.45
N ALA A 38 -9.59 5.33 13.34
CA ALA A 38 -10.00 4.96 12.00
C ALA A 38 -8.99 4.05 11.28
N LEU A 39 -7.87 3.71 11.92
CA LEU A 39 -6.86 2.83 11.33
C LEU A 39 -7.37 1.39 11.23
N PRO A 40 -6.86 0.57 10.32
CA PRO A 40 -7.29 -0.83 10.16
C PRO A 40 -7.29 -1.60 11.49
N ASN A 41 -6.25 -1.48 12.29
CA ASN A 41 -6.16 -2.15 13.58
C ASN A 41 -7.20 -1.69 14.62
N ALA A 42 -7.69 -0.45 14.52
CA ALA A 42 -8.81 0.05 15.32
C ALA A 42 -10.17 -0.38 14.75
N GLN A 43 -10.20 -0.81 13.49
CA GLN A 43 -11.40 -1.20 12.74
C GLN A 43 -11.53 -2.72 12.54
N GLY A 44 -10.95 -3.51 13.46
CA GLY A 44 -11.18 -4.95 13.52
C GLY A 44 -10.05 -5.82 12.97
N TYR A 45 -8.97 -5.26 12.43
CA TYR A 45 -7.82 -6.05 12.00
C TYR A 45 -6.83 -6.27 13.15
N ASP A 46 -6.41 -7.53 13.37
CA ASP A 46 -5.41 -7.90 14.37
C ASP A 46 -4.03 -7.37 13.99
N VAL A 47 -3.69 -7.45 12.71
CA VAL A 47 -2.42 -7.01 12.16
C VAL A 47 -2.64 -6.06 10.98
N MET A 48 -1.91 -4.97 10.99
CA MET A 48 -1.82 -4.02 9.89
C MET A 48 -0.35 -3.85 9.49
N LYS A 49 -0.02 -4.14 8.24
CA LYS A 49 1.36 -4.02 7.73
C LYS A 49 1.35 -3.34 6.36
N TYR A 50 2.25 -2.38 6.17
CA TYR A 50 2.32 -1.57 4.94
C TYR A 50 0.97 -0.95 4.53
N ALA A 51 0.25 -0.41 5.51
CA ALA A 51 -1.00 0.27 5.26
C ALA A 51 -0.77 1.67 4.69
N GLY A 52 -1.01 1.83 3.41
CA GLY A 52 -1.08 3.15 2.78
C GLY A 52 -2.38 3.84 3.13
N LEU A 53 -2.36 4.81 4.06
CA LEU A 53 -3.58 5.44 4.57
C LEU A 53 -4.37 6.12 3.46
N TYR A 54 -3.69 6.71 2.47
CA TYR A 54 -4.29 7.17 1.21
C TYR A 54 -3.25 7.10 0.08
N HIS A 55 -3.71 7.16 -1.16
CA HIS A 55 -2.86 6.92 -2.33
C HIS A 55 -1.71 7.93 -2.52
N LEU A 56 -1.89 9.17 -2.07
CA LEU A 56 -0.85 10.22 -2.21
C LEU A 56 0.46 9.89 -1.50
N ASN A 57 0.42 9.03 -0.49
CA ASN A 57 1.63 8.64 0.25
C ASN A 57 2.59 7.77 -0.58
N ALA A 58 2.08 7.09 -1.62
CA ALA A 58 2.90 6.32 -2.55
C ALA A 58 3.35 7.14 -3.77
N TYR A 59 2.88 8.40 -3.91
CA TYR A 59 3.13 9.19 -5.09
C TYR A 59 4.37 10.06 -4.96
N THR A 60 5.18 10.00 -5.97
CA THR A 60 6.42 10.75 -6.12
C THR A 60 6.41 11.59 -7.39
N TYR A 61 5.28 12.25 -7.69
CA TYR A 61 5.11 13.02 -8.92
C TYR A 61 6.16 14.11 -9.13
N GLY A 62 6.66 14.70 -8.06
CA GLY A 62 7.71 15.70 -8.12
C GLY A 62 9.12 15.13 -8.28
N ASP A 63 9.29 13.82 -8.12
CA ASP A 63 10.60 13.19 -8.16
C ASP A 63 11.08 13.00 -9.60
N PRO A 64 12.21 13.60 -10.01
CA PRO A 64 12.74 13.46 -11.36
C PRO A 64 13.22 12.04 -11.67
N THR A 65 13.47 11.21 -10.67
CA THR A 65 13.86 9.80 -10.88
C THR A 65 12.74 9.02 -11.56
N TRP A 66 11.49 9.26 -11.14
CA TRP A 66 10.33 8.53 -11.65
C TRP A 66 9.64 9.22 -12.83
N PHE A 67 9.80 10.53 -12.92
CA PHE A 67 9.20 11.36 -13.97
C PHE A 67 10.23 12.33 -14.55
N PRO A 68 11.29 11.81 -15.21
CA PRO A 68 12.37 12.67 -15.73
C PRO A 68 11.86 13.70 -16.73
N ASP A 69 10.92 13.31 -17.60
CA ASP A 69 10.40 14.13 -18.68
C ASP A 69 9.20 15.01 -18.29
N MET A 70 8.87 15.09 -17.00
CA MET A 70 7.76 15.92 -16.55
C MET A 70 8.07 17.39 -16.79
N ASN A 71 7.12 18.12 -17.41
CA ASN A 71 7.20 19.55 -17.59
C ASN A 71 7.57 20.26 -16.27
N PRO A 72 8.57 21.15 -16.24
CA PRO A 72 9.04 21.81 -15.02
C PRO A 72 7.95 22.62 -14.28
N GLU A 73 7.05 23.28 -15.01
CA GLU A 73 5.96 24.05 -14.40
C GLU A 73 4.94 23.12 -13.71
N LEU A 74 4.63 21.99 -14.35
CA LEU A 74 3.76 20.98 -13.78
C LEU A 74 4.39 20.36 -12.53
N ARG A 75 5.69 20.08 -12.55
CA ARG A 75 6.44 19.61 -11.40
C ARG A 75 6.39 20.62 -10.24
N ALA A 76 6.64 21.91 -10.55
CA ALA A 76 6.56 22.98 -9.57
C ALA A 76 5.15 23.12 -8.99
N TYR A 77 4.13 22.97 -9.81
CA TYR A 77 2.73 22.96 -9.37
C TYR A 77 2.47 21.81 -8.39
N PHE A 78 2.84 20.57 -8.72
CA PHE A 78 2.66 19.44 -7.81
C PHE A 78 3.40 19.64 -6.49
N ASN A 79 4.65 20.07 -6.54
CA ASN A 79 5.43 20.36 -5.33
C ASN A 79 4.78 21.43 -4.45
N LYS A 80 4.18 22.45 -5.06
CA LYS A 80 3.48 23.51 -4.35
C LYS A 80 2.18 23.02 -3.71
N VAL A 81 1.31 22.34 -4.46
CA VAL A 81 0.00 21.91 -3.94
C VAL A 81 0.08 20.79 -2.93
N THR A 82 1.11 19.97 -3.01
CA THR A 82 1.34 18.85 -2.09
C THR A 82 2.30 19.20 -0.95
N LYS A 83 2.77 20.45 -0.90
CA LYS A 83 3.78 20.91 0.07
C LYS A 83 5.02 20.01 0.12
N GLY A 84 5.43 19.51 -1.04
CA GLY A 84 6.56 18.60 -1.16
C GLY A 84 6.23 17.13 -0.87
N ALA A 85 5.01 16.78 -0.51
CA ALA A 85 4.62 15.39 -0.24
C ALA A 85 4.71 14.46 -1.47
N MET A 86 4.72 15.01 -2.67
CA MET A 86 4.91 14.28 -3.94
C MET A 86 6.30 14.49 -4.55
N SER A 87 7.19 15.16 -3.84
CA SER A 87 8.61 15.23 -4.20
C SER A 87 9.36 14.07 -3.56
N GLY A 88 10.51 13.70 -4.10
CA GLY A 88 11.37 12.67 -3.50
C GLY A 88 11.80 12.93 -2.05
N ASN A 89 11.47 14.11 -1.51
CA ASN A 89 11.64 14.49 -0.11
C ASN A 89 10.45 14.08 0.78
N ALA A 90 9.48 13.36 0.26
CA ALA A 90 8.31 12.88 1.01
C ALA A 90 8.63 11.76 2.02
N GLY A 91 9.90 11.50 2.31
CA GLY A 91 10.33 10.49 3.28
C GLY A 91 9.69 10.62 4.67
N GLN A 92 9.35 11.82 5.09
CA GLN A 92 8.62 12.03 6.34
C GLN A 92 7.16 11.58 6.25
N THR A 93 6.51 11.86 5.12
CA THR A 93 5.10 11.49 4.91
C THR A 93 4.95 9.98 4.79
N ALA A 94 5.90 9.30 4.15
CA ALA A 94 5.87 7.85 4.03
C ALA A 94 6.01 7.14 5.39
N ARG A 95 6.78 7.69 6.34
CA ARG A 95 6.91 7.16 7.70
C ARG A 95 5.60 7.22 8.49
N GLU A 96 4.81 8.26 8.30
CA GLU A 96 3.53 8.44 8.98
C GLU A 96 2.44 7.52 8.43
N VAL A 97 2.65 6.95 7.26
CA VAL A 97 1.67 6.14 6.55
C VAL A 97 1.68 4.68 6.97
N PHE A 98 2.82 4.16 7.37
CA PHE A 98 2.97 2.75 7.70
C PHE A 98 2.92 2.54 9.21
N LYS A 99 1.84 1.92 9.67
CA LYS A 99 1.67 1.50 11.07
C LYS A 99 1.45 0.00 11.15
N ILE A 100 2.03 -0.63 12.17
CA ILE A 100 1.74 -2.01 12.57
C ILE A 100 1.20 -1.95 14.00
N ASN A 101 -0.02 -2.44 14.22
CA ASN A 101 -0.67 -2.45 15.54
C ASN A 101 -0.63 -1.07 16.24
N GLY A 102 -0.89 0.00 15.49
CA GLY A 102 -0.86 1.37 16.01
C GLY A 102 0.53 1.99 16.14
N GLN A 103 1.61 1.24 15.93
CA GLN A 103 2.98 1.73 15.97
C GLN A 103 3.46 2.11 14.57
N TYR A 104 4.11 3.26 14.45
CA TYR A 104 4.80 3.62 13.21
C TYR A 104 5.97 2.68 12.98
N VAL A 105 6.06 2.12 11.78
CA VAL A 105 7.20 1.30 11.35
C VAL A 105 8.11 2.12 10.45
N ASN A 106 9.40 1.86 10.54
CA ASN A 106 10.34 2.42 9.59
C ASN A 106 10.01 1.88 8.21
N THR A 107 9.85 2.75 7.24
CA THR A 107 9.76 2.37 5.85
C THR A 107 11.07 1.74 5.41
N PRO A 108 11.00 0.67 4.60
CA PRO A 108 12.20 0.07 4.07
C PRO A 108 13.03 1.09 3.28
N VAL A 109 14.34 0.93 3.31
CA VAL A 109 15.26 1.71 2.48
C VAL A 109 15.14 1.20 1.04
N ILE A 110 14.79 2.08 0.11
CA ILE A 110 14.79 1.80 -1.32
C ILE A 110 15.85 2.71 -1.95
N ASP A 111 16.81 2.11 -2.63
CA ASP A 111 17.92 2.81 -3.28
C ASP A 111 18.69 3.78 -2.35
N GLY A 112 18.86 3.40 -1.08
CA GLY A 112 19.56 4.20 -0.08
C GLY A 112 18.76 5.40 0.46
N LYS A 113 17.49 5.56 0.09
CA LYS A 113 16.60 6.62 0.58
C LYS A 113 15.63 6.04 1.61
N GLU A 114 15.88 6.33 2.88
CA GLU A 114 14.93 5.99 3.95
C GLU A 114 13.57 6.64 3.73
N GLY A 115 12.53 5.87 3.86
CA GLY A 115 11.18 6.37 4.02
C GLY A 115 10.40 6.66 2.75
N VAL A 116 10.96 6.44 1.56
CA VAL A 116 10.24 6.62 0.29
C VAL A 116 9.93 5.27 -0.33
N VAL A 117 8.67 4.84 -0.21
CA VAL A 117 8.15 3.73 -1.01
C VAL A 117 7.41 4.35 -2.19
N GLY A 118 8.08 4.48 -3.33
CA GLY A 118 7.44 4.93 -4.56
C GLY A 118 6.41 3.92 -5.09
N ILE A 119 5.51 4.38 -5.95
CA ILE A 119 4.49 3.55 -6.59
C ILE A 119 5.05 2.27 -7.21
N PRO A 120 6.22 2.27 -7.90
CA PRO A 120 6.76 1.06 -8.50
C PRO A 120 6.97 -0.08 -7.50
N PHE A 121 7.27 0.25 -6.23
CA PHE A 121 7.69 -0.74 -5.23
C PHE A 121 6.63 -1.03 -4.17
N PHE A 122 5.61 -0.18 -4.04
CA PHE A 122 4.62 -0.31 -2.97
C PHE A 122 3.97 -1.69 -2.95
N ASP A 123 3.52 -2.18 -4.09
CA ASP A 123 2.79 -3.44 -4.19
C ASP A 123 3.66 -4.67 -3.96
N SER A 124 4.99 -4.57 -4.09
CA SER A 124 5.90 -5.65 -3.70
C SER A 124 5.93 -5.85 -2.17
N TYR A 125 5.84 -4.77 -1.40
CA TYR A 125 5.72 -4.85 0.05
C TYR A 125 4.36 -5.39 0.48
N VAL A 126 3.30 -4.99 -0.21
CA VAL A 126 1.94 -5.50 0.03
C VAL A 126 1.87 -7.00 -0.22
N GLU A 127 2.45 -7.47 -1.34
CA GLU A 127 2.56 -8.90 -1.65
C GLU A 127 3.36 -9.65 -0.58
N ALA A 128 4.54 -9.14 -0.22
CA ALA A 128 5.40 -9.78 0.79
C ALA A 128 4.69 -9.92 2.14
N ALA A 129 3.97 -8.88 2.58
CA ALA A 129 3.18 -8.92 3.79
C ALA A 129 2.04 -9.94 3.72
N ALA A 130 1.35 -10.03 2.60
CA ALA A 130 0.29 -11.02 2.40
C ALA A 130 0.82 -12.46 2.49
N LEU A 131 1.96 -12.74 1.84
CA LEU A 131 2.60 -14.05 1.87
C LEU A 131 3.08 -14.42 3.28
N GLU A 132 3.69 -13.48 4.01
CA GLU A 132 4.11 -13.66 5.41
C GLU A 132 2.93 -14.01 6.33
N PHE A 133 1.81 -13.31 6.14
CA PHE A 133 0.61 -13.60 6.92
C PHE A 133 0.05 -15.00 6.61
N LEU A 134 -0.02 -15.39 5.35
CA LEU A 134 -0.48 -16.74 4.98
C LEU A 134 0.39 -17.82 5.59
N GLU A 135 1.71 -17.64 5.64
CA GLU A 135 2.62 -18.56 6.33
C GLU A 135 2.37 -18.63 7.85
N THR A 136 1.96 -17.52 8.44
CA THR A 136 1.61 -17.46 9.86
C THR A 136 0.26 -18.10 10.11
N ALA A 137 -0.73 -17.81 9.29
CA ALA A 137 -2.08 -18.35 9.39
C ALA A 137 -2.11 -19.88 9.22
N ALA A 138 -1.28 -20.42 8.30
CA ALA A 138 -1.18 -21.85 8.06
C ALA A 138 -0.67 -22.66 9.28
N LYS A 139 -0.09 -22.01 10.28
CA LYS A 139 0.35 -22.65 11.55
C LYS A 139 -0.74 -22.65 12.62
N SER A 140 -1.94 -22.21 12.31
CA SER A 140 -3.04 -22.05 13.24
C SER A 140 -4.29 -22.76 12.72
N ASP A 141 -5.05 -23.40 13.62
CA ASP A 141 -6.34 -24.02 13.29
C ASP A 141 -7.48 -22.98 13.17
N LYS A 142 -7.19 -21.70 13.42
CA LYS A 142 -8.19 -20.64 13.30
C LYS A 142 -8.38 -20.23 11.84
N PRO A 143 -9.61 -20.00 11.41
CA PRO A 143 -9.86 -19.39 10.11
C PRO A 143 -9.25 -17.98 10.07
N PHE A 144 -8.95 -17.51 8.88
CA PHE A 144 -8.38 -16.17 8.71
C PHE A 144 -9.14 -15.35 7.66
N PHE A 145 -9.03 -14.05 7.80
CA PHE A 145 -9.48 -13.05 6.84
C PHE A 145 -8.33 -12.11 6.54
N ILE A 146 -7.94 -12.04 5.31
CA ILE A 146 -6.92 -11.11 4.84
C ILE A 146 -7.51 -10.15 3.80
N ASN A 147 -7.29 -8.85 3.99
CA ASN A 147 -7.62 -7.82 3.04
C ASN A 147 -6.34 -7.27 2.41
N VAL A 148 -6.14 -7.54 1.13
CA VAL A 148 -4.96 -7.16 0.35
C VAL A 148 -5.37 -6.11 -0.66
N ASN A 149 -5.00 -4.86 -0.41
CA ASN A 149 -5.37 -3.71 -1.23
C ASN A 149 -4.16 -3.17 -1.99
N PHE A 150 -3.92 -3.69 -3.17
CA PHE A 150 -2.88 -3.18 -4.05
C PHE A 150 -3.15 -1.74 -4.49
N MET A 151 -2.08 -0.99 -4.74
CA MET A 151 -2.16 0.37 -5.27
C MET A 151 -2.42 0.37 -6.77
N LYS A 152 -1.87 -0.61 -7.49
CA LYS A 152 -2.13 -0.78 -8.92
C LYS A 152 -3.61 -1.18 -9.15
N VAL A 153 -4.25 -0.62 -10.18
CA VAL A 153 -3.64 0.19 -11.26
C VAL A 153 -4.02 1.68 -11.16
N HIS A 154 -3.90 2.27 -9.99
CA HIS A 154 -4.17 3.71 -9.83
C HIS A 154 -3.12 4.54 -10.56
N GLN A 155 -3.52 5.71 -11.09
CA GLN A 155 -2.59 6.67 -11.70
C GLN A 155 -1.63 7.25 -10.66
N PRO A 156 -0.39 7.59 -11.07
CA PRO A 156 0.27 7.29 -12.33
C PRO A 156 0.64 5.81 -12.41
N ASN A 157 0.49 5.25 -13.62
CA ASN A 157 0.81 3.83 -13.84
C ASN A 157 2.32 3.67 -13.96
N LEU A 158 2.95 3.23 -12.89
CA LEU A 158 4.37 2.93 -12.82
C LEU A 158 4.52 1.47 -12.38
N PRO A 159 4.71 0.54 -13.33
CA PRO A 159 5.01 -0.84 -13.00
C PRO A 159 6.35 -0.94 -12.27
N ALA A 160 6.54 -1.99 -11.47
CA ALA A 160 7.86 -2.29 -10.95
C ALA A 160 8.83 -2.61 -12.11
N PRO A 161 10.14 -2.33 -11.95
CA PRO A 161 11.09 -2.45 -13.06
C PRO A 161 11.08 -3.81 -13.76
N GLU A 162 10.87 -4.89 -13.02
CA GLU A 162 10.79 -6.25 -13.56
C GLU A 162 9.57 -6.50 -14.46
N PHE A 163 8.56 -5.61 -14.41
CA PHE A 163 7.33 -5.70 -15.21
C PHE A 163 7.29 -4.70 -16.37
N GLU A 164 8.29 -3.82 -16.49
CA GLU A 164 8.36 -2.90 -17.63
C GLU A 164 8.43 -3.67 -18.95
N HIS A 165 7.62 -3.25 -19.91
CA HIS A 165 7.53 -3.84 -21.27
C HIS A 165 7.09 -5.33 -21.30
N LYS A 166 6.46 -5.84 -20.24
CA LYS A 166 5.97 -7.23 -20.19
C LYS A 166 4.61 -7.43 -20.84
N SER A 167 3.79 -6.39 -20.96
CA SER A 167 2.53 -6.46 -21.67
C SER A 167 2.69 -6.47 -23.18
N ILE A 168 1.70 -6.98 -23.90
CA ILE A 168 1.67 -6.99 -25.37
C ILE A 168 1.74 -5.55 -25.92
N SER A 169 1.01 -4.62 -25.32
CA SER A 169 0.98 -3.21 -25.74
C SER A 169 2.20 -2.41 -25.28
N LYS A 170 3.01 -2.95 -24.37
CA LYS A 170 4.17 -2.28 -23.75
C LYS A 170 3.85 -0.91 -23.16
N SER A 171 2.58 -0.68 -22.81
CA SER A 171 2.16 0.54 -22.12
C SER A 171 2.31 0.36 -20.61
N LYS A 172 2.70 1.43 -19.90
CA LYS A 172 2.84 1.40 -18.43
C LYS A 172 1.57 0.92 -17.73
N TYR A 173 0.39 1.27 -18.26
CA TYR A 173 -0.87 0.79 -17.72
C TYR A 173 -1.03 -0.72 -17.86
N ALA A 174 -0.81 -1.26 -19.04
CA ALA A 174 -0.92 -2.69 -19.28
C ALA A 174 0.16 -3.49 -18.54
N ASP A 175 1.38 -2.95 -18.43
CA ASP A 175 2.45 -3.54 -17.63
C ASP A 175 2.07 -3.58 -16.13
N SER A 176 1.41 -2.53 -15.63
CA SER A 176 0.87 -2.50 -14.26
C SER A 176 -0.24 -3.53 -14.04
N ILE A 177 -1.05 -3.84 -15.07
CA ILE A 177 -2.04 -4.93 -15.00
C ILE A 177 -1.34 -6.29 -14.93
N VAL A 178 -0.30 -6.52 -15.75
CA VAL A 178 0.49 -7.77 -15.72
C VAL A 178 1.14 -7.94 -14.34
N GLU A 179 1.66 -6.85 -13.77
CA GLU A 179 2.21 -6.88 -12.41
C GLU A 179 1.15 -7.29 -11.39
N LEU A 180 0.00 -6.63 -11.39
CA LEU A 180 -1.09 -6.90 -10.45
C LEU A 180 -1.55 -8.35 -10.54
N ASP A 181 -1.82 -8.84 -11.75
CA ASP A 181 -2.25 -10.22 -12.00
C ASP A 181 -1.20 -11.23 -11.50
N THR A 182 0.08 -10.97 -11.79
CA THR A 182 1.17 -11.84 -11.33
C THR A 182 1.26 -11.90 -9.80
N ARG A 183 1.13 -10.76 -9.12
CA ARG A 183 1.18 -10.71 -7.65
C ARG A 183 -0.02 -11.42 -7.02
N ILE A 184 -1.21 -11.24 -7.58
CA ILE A 184 -2.41 -11.98 -7.17
C ILE A 184 -2.20 -13.48 -7.38
N GLY A 185 -1.66 -13.88 -8.53
CA GLY A 185 -1.34 -15.27 -8.83
C GLY A 185 -0.46 -15.93 -7.77
N ARG A 186 0.62 -15.25 -7.36
CA ARG A 186 1.53 -15.76 -6.32
C ARG A 186 0.84 -15.94 -4.95
N ILE A 187 -0.05 -15.02 -4.57
CA ILE A 187 -0.85 -15.15 -3.34
C ILE A 187 -1.82 -16.34 -3.46
N MET A 188 -2.48 -16.49 -4.62
CA MET A 188 -3.39 -17.61 -4.87
C MET A 188 -2.67 -18.97 -4.88
N ASP A 189 -1.46 -19.03 -5.41
CA ASP A 189 -0.63 -20.24 -5.38
C ASP A 189 -0.22 -20.60 -3.95
N LYS A 190 0.13 -19.60 -3.14
CA LYS A 190 0.42 -19.80 -1.72
C LYS A 190 -0.78 -20.32 -0.93
N LEU A 191 -1.99 -19.89 -1.28
CA LEU A 191 -3.23 -20.36 -0.65
C LEU A 191 -3.55 -21.83 -0.98
N LYS A 192 -3.05 -22.35 -2.11
CA LYS A 192 -3.28 -23.74 -2.54
C LYS A 192 -2.22 -24.70 -2.01
N ALA A 193 -1.07 -24.20 -1.62
CA ALA A 193 0.07 -24.98 -1.13
C ALA A 193 -0.08 -25.39 0.33
#